data_01f688ec0ed48c69cd6fe52ded871512
#
_entry.id   01f688ec0ed48c69cd6fe52ded871512
#
_cell.length_a   1.000
_cell.length_b   1.000
_cell.length_c   1.000
_cell.angle_alpha   90.00
_cell.angle_beta   90.00
_cell.angle_gamma   90.00
#
_symmetry.space_group_name_H-M   'P 1'
#
loop_
_entity.id
_entity.type
_entity.pdbx_description
1 polymer ?
#
loop_
_entity_poly.entity_id
_entity_poly.type
_entity_poly.pdbx_seq_one_letter_code
_entity_poly.pdbx_strand_id
1 'polypeptide(L)'
;MMPLISLADGLAHARQHRYALGAFNVLDSHFLRALFAAAKQERSPFIINIAEVHFKYVSLDSLVEAVKFEAARHAIPVVLNLDHGLHYDAVVRALRLGFSSVMFDGSTLSYEENVRQTREVVKMCHAVGVSVEAELGAVGGDEGGALYGHADEAFFTDPQLAREFVDSTGIDALAVAIGNAHGKYKGEPKLDFPRLDEIGR
;
A
#
# COMPACT_ATOMS: atom_id res chain seq x y z
N MET A 1 -10.08 -7.81 21.94
CA MET A 1 -9.87 -6.59 21.12
C MET A 1 -8.93 -7.02 20.02
N MET A 2 -9.37 -7.09 18.77
CA MET A 2 -8.44 -7.42 17.69
C MET A 2 -7.67 -6.13 17.33
N PRO A 3 -6.36 -6.10 17.51
CA PRO A 3 -5.54 -4.98 17.07
C PRO A 3 -5.54 -4.88 15.55
N LEU A 4 -5.04 -3.78 15.01
CA LEU A 4 -4.64 -3.73 13.61
C LEU A 4 -3.69 -4.91 13.32
N ILE A 5 -3.87 -5.53 12.16
CA ILE A 5 -2.98 -6.61 11.71
C ILE A 5 -1.90 -6.03 10.78
N SER A 6 -0.77 -6.74 10.65
CA SER A 6 0.25 -6.40 9.67
C SER A 6 -0.24 -6.67 8.25
N LEU A 7 0.33 -5.97 7.26
CA LEU A 7 0.03 -6.25 5.85
C LEU A 7 0.49 -7.66 5.48
N ALA A 8 1.66 -8.08 5.96
CA ALA A 8 2.19 -9.42 5.73
C ALA A 8 1.21 -10.52 6.19
N ASP A 9 0.64 -10.41 7.41
CA ASP A 9 -0.33 -11.38 7.91
C ASP A 9 -1.62 -11.37 7.08
N GLY A 10 -2.12 -10.19 6.72
CA GLY A 10 -3.30 -10.03 5.88
C GLY A 10 -3.13 -10.67 4.50
N LEU A 11 -2.01 -10.40 3.84
CA LEU A 11 -1.69 -10.94 2.51
C LEU A 11 -1.40 -12.45 2.55
N ALA A 12 -0.71 -12.94 3.57
CA ALA A 12 -0.48 -14.38 3.75
C ALA A 12 -1.80 -15.15 3.88
N HIS A 13 -2.74 -14.64 4.68
CA HIS A 13 -4.07 -15.21 4.81
C HIS A 13 -4.85 -15.15 3.49
N ALA A 14 -4.82 -14.01 2.79
CA ALA A 14 -5.50 -13.84 1.51
C ALA A 14 -4.94 -14.81 0.44
N ARG A 15 -3.62 -14.96 0.37
CA ARG A 15 -2.95 -15.92 -0.54
C ARG A 15 -3.33 -17.36 -0.24
N GLN A 16 -3.33 -17.75 1.03
CA GLN A 16 -3.71 -19.11 1.46
C GLN A 16 -5.15 -19.44 1.07
N HIS A 17 -6.07 -18.48 1.19
CA HIS A 17 -7.50 -18.66 0.93
C HIS A 17 -7.94 -18.17 -0.46
N ARG A 18 -7.01 -17.73 -1.30
CA ARG A 18 -7.22 -17.33 -2.70
C ARG A 18 -8.24 -16.21 -2.88
N TYR A 19 -8.09 -15.13 -2.12
CA TYR A 19 -8.85 -13.90 -2.30
C TYR A 19 -7.92 -12.68 -2.28
N ALA A 20 -8.43 -11.52 -2.72
CA ALA A 20 -7.71 -10.26 -2.66
C ALA A 20 -8.24 -9.40 -1.52
N LEU A 21 -7.35 -8.66 -0.85
CA LEU A 21 -7.73 -7.61 0.09
C LEU A 21 -8.00 -6.32 -0.68
N GLY A 22 -9.19 -5.74 -0.46
CA GLY A 22 -9.47 -4.39 -0.95
C GLY A 22 -8.71 -3.36 -0.11
N ALA A 23 -8.07 -2.40 -0.78
CA ALA A 23 -7.41 -1.25 -0.17
C ALA A 23 -8.19 0.03 -0.50
N PHE A 24 -8.51 0.83 0.52
CA PHE A 24 -9.41 1.97 0.39
C PHE A 24 -8.80 3.21 1.03
N ASN A 25 -8.66 4.28 0.25
CA ASN A 25 -8.19 5.56 0.75
C ASN A 25 -9.29 6.23 1.59
N VAL A 26 -8.94 6.61 2.82
CA VAL A 26 -9.86 7.23 3.77
C VAL A 26 -9.42 8.64 4.10
N LEU A 27 -10.35 9.60 3.95
CA LEU A 27 -10.11 11.01 4.20
C LEU A 27 -10.95 11.57 5.36
N ASP A 28 -12.01 10.86 5.74
CA ASP A 28 -12.93 11.31 6.78
C ASP A 28 -13.59 10.17 7.56
N SER A 29 -14.19 10.52 8.69
CA SER A 29 -14.81 9.55 9.60
C SER A 29 -16.14 8.98 9.07
N HIS A 30 -16.80 9.61 8.10
CA HIS A 30 -18.04 9.08 7.53
C HIS A 30 -17.74 7.95 6.57
N PHE A 31 -16.74 8.17 5.69
CA PHE A 31 -16.25 7.12 4.79
C PHE A 31 -15.67 5.94 5.58
N LEU A 32 -14.88 6.21 6.63
CA LEU A 32 -14.36 5.20 7.54
C LEU A 32 -15.48 4.30 8.12
N ARG A 33 -16.55 4.89 8.65
CA ARG A 33 -17.68 4.13 9.20
C ARG A 33 -18.41 3.31 8.14
N ALA A 34 -18.55 3.86 6.92
CA ALA A 34 -19.16 3.13 5.82
C ALA A 34 -18.33 1.89 5.43
N LEU A 35 -17.00 2.01 5.41
CA LEU A 35 -16.10 0.87 5.15
C LEU A 35 -16.24 -0.21 6.22
N PHE A 36 -16.24 0.14 7.51
CA PHE A 36 -16.44 -0.84 8.58
C PHE A 36 -17.82 -1.50 8.52
N ALA A 37 -18.87 -0.75 8.15
CA ALA A 37 -20.21 -1.31 7.96
C ALA A 37 -20.24 -2.33 6.81
N ALA A 38 -19.63 -1.99 5.66
CA ALA A 38 -19.51 -2.88 4.51
C ALA A 38 -18.67 -4.11 4.85
N ALA A 39 -17.50 -3.94 5.46
CA ALA A 39 -16.63 -5.03 5.85
C ALA A 39 -17.30 -6.01 6.84
N LYS A 40 -18.12 -5.47 7.76
CA LYS A 40 -18.93 -6.30 8.65
C LYS A 40 -20.00 -7.09 7.92
N GLN A 41 -20.70 -6.47 6.97
CA GLN A 41 -21.71 -7.12 6.16
C GLN A 41 -21.11 -8.26 5.31
N GLU A 42 -19.99 -7.97 4.65
CA GLU A 42 -19.30 -8.91 3.77
C GLU A 42 -18.39 -9.90 4.53
N ARG A 43 -18.16 -9.69 5.82
CA ARG A 43 -17.21 -10.45 6.66
C ARG A 43 -15.82 -10.51 6.05
N SER A 44 -15.41 -9.40 5.46
CA SER A 44 -14.15 -9.28 4.70
C SER A 44 -13.13 -8.42 5.45
N PRO A 45 -11.89 -8.89 5.63
CA PRO A 45 -10.78 -8.03 6.03
C PRO A 45 -10.47 -7.02 4.92
N PHE A 46 -9.85 -5.90 5.28
CA PHE A 46 -9.53 -4.84 4.32
C PHE A 46 -8.33 -4.00 4.78
N ILE A 47 -7.82 -3.21 3.86
CA ILE A 47 -6.73 -2.26 4.08
C ILE A 47 -7.31 -0.84 4.07
N ILE A 48 -6.97 -0.05 5.08
CA ILE A 48 -7.20 1.39 5.10
C ILE A 48 -5.92 2.07 4.65
N ASN A 49 -5.98 2.76 3.52
CA ASN A 49 -4.91 3.59 3.01
C ASN A 49 -5.09 5.04 3.45
N ILE A 50 -4.00 5.67 3.89
CA ILE A 50 -3.92 7.12 4.07
C ILE A 50 -2.67 7.57 3.32
N ALA A 51 -2.85 8.18 2.14
CA ALA A 51 -1.75 8.60 1.30
C ALA A 51 -1.05 9.86 1.85
N GLU A 52 0.28 9.93 1.70
CA GLU A 52 1.05 11.09 2.15
C GLU A 52 0.55 12.39 1.53
N VAL A 53 0.17 12.36 0.25
CA VAL A 53 -0.35 13.54 -0.47
C VAL A 53 -1.63 14.12 0.17
N HIS A 54 -2.33 13.32 0.98
CA HIS A 54 -3.55 13.75 1.67
C HIS A 54 -3.27 14.40 3.04
N PHE A 55 -2.05 14.30 3.60
CA PHE A 55 -1.72 14.84 4.93
C PHE A 55 -1.98 16.34 5.06
N LYS A 56 -1.94 17.08 3.96
CA LYS A 56 -2.26 18.51 3.92
C LYS A 56 -3.76 18.83 4.01
N TYR A 57 -4.62 17.84 3.78
CA TYR A 57 -6.07 18.02 3.76
C TYR A 57 -6.77 17.44 4.97
N VAL A 58 -6.12 16.55 5.72
CA VAL A 58 -6.69 15.84 6.85
C VAL A 58 -5.90 16.07 8.13
N SER A 59 -6.56 16.06 9.28
CA SER A 59 -5.88 15.90 10.56
C SER A 59 -5.51 14.42 10.74
N LEU A 60 -4.29 14.06 10.33
CA LEU A 60 -3.82 12.67 10.34
C LEU A 60 -3.98 12.03 11.72
N ASP A 61 -3.58 12.75 12.78
CA ASP A 61 -3.66 12.24 14.16
C ASP A 61 -5.10 11.90 14.54
N SER A 62 -6.06 12.80 14.21
CA SER A 62 -7.49 12.58 14.51
C SER A 62 -8.06 11.42 13.68
N LEU A 63 -7.66 11.29 12.42
CA LEU A 63 -8.12 10.23 11.54
C LEU A 63 -7.62 8.87 12.00
N VAL A 64 -6.34 8.78 12.37
CA VAL A 64 -5.75 7.53 12.88
C VAL A 64 -6.40 7.10 14.19
N GLU A 65 -6.69 8.02 15.11
CA GLU A 65 -7.42 7.69 16.34
C GLU A 65 -8.85 7.21 16.04
N ALA A 66 -9.52 7.78 15.04
CA ALA A 66 -10.82 7.28 14.58
C ALA A 66 -10.72 5.86 14.00
N VAL A 67 -9.67 5.57 13.21
CA VAL A 67 -9.42 4.21 12.69
C VAL A 67 -9.23 3.22 13.84
N LYS A 68 -8.37 3.53 14.80
CA LYS A 68 -8.13 2.67 15.97
C LYS A 68 -9.40 2.44 16.79
N PHE A 69 -10.20 3.49 16.98
CA PHE A 69 -11.47 3.41 17.69
C PHE A 69 -12.44 2.47 16.99
N GLU A 70 -12.62 2.59 15.68
CA GLU A 70 -13.51 1.71 14.92
C GLU A 70 -12.96 0.28 14.85
N ALA A 71 -11.66 0.10 14.62
CA ALA A 71 -11.03 -1.23 14.62
C ALA A 71 -11.21 -1.97 15.96
N ALA A 72 -11.12 -1.26 17.09
CA ALA A 72 -11.35 -1.85 18.41
C ALA A 72 -12.79 -2.32 18.66
N ARG A 73 -13.77 -1.77 17.94
CA ARG A 73 -15.21 -2.08 18.09
C ARG A 73 -15.71 -3.18 17.17
N HIS A 74 -14.95 -3.47 16.12
CA HIS A 74 -15.31 -4.46 15.12
C HIS A 74 -14.37 -5.67 15.19
N ALA A 75 -14.92 -6.87 15.02
CA ALA A 75 -14.15 -8.11 14.97
C ALA A 75 -13.68 -8.42 13.53
N ILE A 76 -13.31 -7.40 12.78
CA ILE A 76 -12.84 -7.49 11.40
C ILE A 76 -11.34 -7.16 11.40
N PRO A 77 -10.47 -8.01 10.82
CA PRO A 77 -9.06 -7.68 10.66
C PRO A 77 -8.87 -6.51 9.71
N VAL A 78 -8.09 -5.53 10.13
CA VAL A 78 -7.83 -4.30 9.37
C VAL A 78 -6.34 -4.01 9.36
N VAL A 79 -5.80 -3.69 8.20
CA VAL A 79 -4.46 -3.12 8.02
C VAL A 79 -4.60 -1.60 7.93
N LEU A 80 -3.80 -0.85 8.67
CA LEU A 80 -3.65 0.60 8.49
C LEU A 80 -2.33 0.86 7.79
N ASN A 81 -2.40 1.31 6.53
CA ASN A 81 -1.27 1.48 5.62
C ASN A 81 -1.02 2.96 5.30
N LEU A 82 0.24 3.40 5.41
CA LEU A 82 0.70 4.62 4.76
C LEU A 82 0.79 4.32 3.27
N ASP A 83 0.04 5.04 2.47
CA ASP A 83 -0.03 4.87 1.02
C ASP A 83 0.86 5.91 0.34
N HIS A 84 1.70 5.48 -0.61
CA HIS A 84 2.69 6.31 -1.28
C HIS A 84 3.46 7.26 -0.35
N GLY A 85 4.18 6.68 0.63
CA GLY A 85 5.14 7.42 1.45
C GLY A 85 6.37 7.79 0.63
N LEU A 86 6.53 9.06 0.30
CA LEU A 86 7.63 9.59 -0.52
C LEU A 86 8.84 10.03 0.31
N HIS A 87 8.61 10.29 1.60
CA HIS A 87 9.61 10.89 2.48
C HIS A 87 9.77 10.09 3.78
N TYR A 88 10.98 10.01 4.28
CA TYR A 88 11.27 9.33 5.56
C TYR A 88 10.51 9.92 6.76
N ASP A 89 10.27 11.22 6.78
CA ASP A 89 9.52 11.86 7.86
C ASP A 89 8.05 11.44 7.87
N ALA A 90 7.43 11.22 6.71
CA ALA A 90 6.09 10.63 6.61
C ALA A 90 6.06 9.20 7.16
N VAL A 91 7.06 8.38 6.81
CA VAL A 91 7.23 7.03 7.36
C VAL A 91 7.36 7.05 8.87
N VAL A 92 8.26 7.87 9.40
CA VAL A 92 8.47 8.02 10.86
C VAL A 92 7.21 8.50 11.55
N ARG A 93 6.48 9.44 10.94
CA ARG A 93 5.19 9.92 11.47
C ARG A 93 4.16 8.80 11.52
N ALA A 94 4.04 8.00 10.46
CA ALA A 94 3.14 6.84 10.42
C ALA A 94 3.47 5.83 11.53
N LEU A 95 4.75 5.48 11.71
CA LEU A 95 5.20 4.59 12.77
C LEU A 95 4.82 5.11 14.17
N ARG A 96 5.05 6.40 14.43
CA ARG A 96 4.70 7.04 15.71
C ARG A 96 3.18 7.06 15.97
N LEU A 97 2.38 7.14 14.92
CA LEU A 97 0.92 7.09 15.01
C LEU A 97 0.38 5.66 15.10
N GLY A 98 1.22 4.63 14.93
CA GLY A 98 0.85 3.22 15.08
C GLY A 98 0.21 2.62 13.83
N PHE A 99 0.67 3.02 12.65
CA PHE A 99 0.36 2.31 11.40
C PHE A 99 0.91 0.89 11.48
N SER A 100 0.20 -0.07 10.90
CA SER A 100 0.61 -1.48 10.86
C SER A 100 1.30 -1.87 9.56
N SER A 101 1.30 -0.96 8.59
CA SER A 101 1.98 -1.09 7.30
C SER A 101 2.38 0.28 6.77
N VAL A 102 3.44 0.29 5.97
CA VAL A 102 3.96 1.47 5.28
C VAL A 102 4.31 1.09 3.85
N MET A 103 3.79 1.80 2.87
CA MET A 103 4.32 1.77 1.51
C MET A 103 5.35 2.88 1.37
N PHE A 104 6.58 2.52 0.98
CA PHE A 104 7.61 3.46 0.55
C PHE A 104 7.67 3.46 -0.98
N ASP A 105 7.32 4.57 -1.59
CA ASP A 105 7.29 4.72 -3.04
C ASP A 105 8.57 5.39 -3.53
N GLY A 106 9.53 4.57 -3.95
CA GLY A 106 10.76 4.97 -4.62
C GLY A 106 10.72 4.79 -6.14
N SER A 107 9.55 4.58 -6.75
CA SER A 107 9.40 4.26 -8.19
C SER A 107 9.93 5.33 -9.13
N THR A 108 10.02 6.59 -8.68
CA THR A 108 10.58 7.71 -9.43
C THR A 108 12.10 7.85 -9.32
N LEU A 109 12.74 7.06 -8.45
CA LEU A 109 14.19 7.04 -8.24
C LEU A 109 14.88 6.09 -9.22
N SER A 110 16.22 6.13 -9.29
CA SER A 110 16.95 5.03 -9.94
C SER A 110 16.75 3.73 -9.18
N TYR A 111 16.90 2.59 -9.86
CA TYR A 111 16.75 1.28 -9.24
C TYR A 111 17.62 1.12 -7.98
N GLU A 112 18.90 1.50 -8.08
CA GLU A 112 19.85 1.39 -6.97
C GLU A 112 19.46 2.28 -5.79
N GLU A 113 18.95 3.47 -6.07
CA GLU A 113 18.52 4.40 -5.03
C GLU A 113 17.20 3.96 -4.39
N ASN A 114 16.26 3.42 -5.19
CA ASN A 114 15.04 2.81 -4.69
C ASN A 114 15.38 1.63 -3.74
N VAL A 115 16.24 0.70 -4.17
CA VAL A 115 16.72 -0.41 -3.33
C VAL A 115 17.36 0.11 -2.04
N ARG A 116 18.25 1.10 -2.12
CA ARG A 116 18.95 1.64 -0.96
C ARG A 116 17.99 2.23 0.07
N GLN A 117 17.07 3.11 -0.38
CA GLN A 117 16.13 3.77 0.51
C GLN A 117 15.09 2.80 1.09
N THR A 118 14.55 1.92 0.24
CA THR A 118 13.60 0.89 0.69
C THR A 118 14.20 0.00 1.78
N ARG A 119 15.47 -0.42 1.65
CA ARG A 119 16.15 -1.20 2.70
C ARG A 119 16.24 -0.45 4.04
N GLU A 120 16.48 0.85 4.02
CA GLU A 120 16.49 1.66 5.25
C GLU A 120 15.11 1.71 5.89
N VAL A 121 14.05 1.88 5.09
CA VAL A 121 12.66 1.86 5.56
C VAL A 121 12.31 0.47 6.12
N VAL A 122 12.64 -0.61 5.42
CA VAL A 122 12.41 -1.99 5.90
C VAL A 122 13.07 -2.21 7.25
N LYS A 123 14.36 -1.86 7.39
CA LYS A 123 15.08 -1.99 8.65
C LYS A 123 14.40 -1.24 9.81
N MET A 124 13.90 -0.05 9.55
CA MET A 124 13.23 0.77 10.54
C MET A 124 11.85 0.21 10.92
N CYS A 125 11.05 -0.16 9.93
CA CYS A 125 9.69 -0.66 10.12
C CYS A 125 9.67 -2.05 10.77
N HIS A 126 10.49 -2.99 10.28
CA HIS A 126 10.58 -4.34 10.83
C HIS A 126 11.07 -4.35 12.28
N ALA A 127 11.94 -3.40 12.68
CA ALA A 127 12.38 -3.28 14.07
C ALA A 127 11.23 -3.01 15.06
N VAL A 128 10.09 -2.54 14.59
CA VAL A 128 8.88 -2.26 15.39
C VAL A 128 7.67 -3.11 14.97
N GLY A 129 7.88 -4.13 14.12
CA GLY A 129 6.84 -5.08 13.70
C GLY A 129 5.84 -4.52 12.68
N VAL A 130 6.25 -3.52 11.91
CA VAL A 130 5.43 -2.90 10.84
C VAL A 130 5.87 -3.44 9.48
N SER A 131 4.92 -3.88 8.66
CA SER A 131 5.18 -4.37 7.30
C SER A 131 5.56 -3.23 6.35
N VAL A 132 6.32 -3.57 5.31
CA VAL A 132 6.72 -2.63 4.27
C VAL A 132 6.26 -3.13 2.90
N GLU A 133 5.54 -2.27 2.20
CA GLU A 133 5.28 -2.34 0.77
C GLU A 133 6.24 -1.39 0.05
N ALA A 134 6.61 -1.72 -1.18
CA ALA A 134 7.36 -0.81 -2.06
C ALA A 134 6.83 -0.89 -3.48
N GLU A 135 7.28 -0.01 -4.36
CA GLU A 135 6.87 0.03 -5.77
C GLU A 135 8.07 -0.12 -6.71
N LEU A 136 7.88 -0.93 -7.74
CA LEU A 136 8.83 -1.09 -8.84
C LEU A 136 8.10 -1.06 -10.19
N GLY A 137 8.65 -0.31 -11.12
CA GLY A 137 7.97 0.08 -12.35
C GLY A 137 7.31 1.44 -12.16
N ALA A 138 6.58 1.92 -13.15
CA ALA A 138 5.86 3.16 -13.03
C ALA A 138 4.38 2.94 -13.34
N VAL A 139 3.54 3.11 -12.31
CA VAL A 139 2.09 3.16 -12.49
C VAL A 139 1.73 4.56 -13.00
N GLY A 140 1.23 4.63 -14.25
CA GLY A 140 0.86 5.90 -14.87
C GLY A 140 -0.41 6.50 -14.25
N GLY A 141 -0.66 7.79 -14.52
CA GLY A 141 -1.90 8.48 -14.14
C GLY A 141 -1.71 9.69 -13.25
N ASP A 142 -2.78 10.10 -12.57
CA ASP A 142 -2.80 11.26 -11.66
C ASP A 142 -3.35 10.79 -10.29
N GLU A 143 -2.54 10.95 -9.26
CA GLU A 143 -2.95 10.71 -7.89
C GLU A 143 -2.70 11.96 -7.04
N GLY A 144 -3.79 12.60 -6.61
CA GLY A 144 -3.74 13.76 -5.74
C GLY A 144 -2.97 14.97 -6.28
N GLY A 145 -2.83 15.09 -7.61
CA GLY A 145 -2.09 16.15 -8.30
C GLY A 145 -0.63 15.80 -8.59
N ALA A 146 -0.16 14.61 -8.28
CA ALA A 146 1.09 14.06 -8.79
C ALA A 146 0.83 13.40 -10.15
N LEU A 147 1.43 13.94 -11.21
CA LEU A 147 1.33 13.37 -12.55
C LEU A 147 2.35 12.23 -12.68
N TYR A 148 1.87 11.01 -12.70
CA TYR A 148 2.64 9.84 -13.10
C TYR A 148 2.49 9.64 -14.62
N GLY A 149 3.55 9.19 -15.29
CA GLY A 149 3.62 9.06 -16.74
C GLY A 149 2.48 8.22 -17.37
N HIS A 150 2.54 8.01 -18.67
CA HIS A 150 1.57 7.18 -19.37
C HIS A 150 1.77 5.70 -19.02
N ALA A 151 0.70 4.91 -19.04
CA ALA A 151 0.75 3.44 -18.99
C ALA A 151 1.33 2.89 -20.31
N ASP A 152 2.65 3.05 -20.51
CA ASP A 152 3.40 2.51 -21.62
C ASP A 152 4.07 1.22 -21.15
N GLU A 153 4.14 0.19 -22.01
CA GLU A 153 4.80 -1.10 -21.70
C GLU A 153 6.26 -0.92 -21.24
N ALA A 154 6.90 0.19 -21.65
CA ALA A 154 8.24 0.56 -21.20
C ALA A 154 8.37 0.79 -19.70
N PHE A 155 7.24 1.01 -19.00
CA PHE A 155 7.21 1.24 -17.56
C PHE A 155 6.68 0.04 -16.76
N PHE A 156 6.31 -1.05 -17.44
CA PHE A 156 5.86 -2.27 -16.77
C PHE A 156 6.99 -2.88 -15.96
N THR A 157 6.64 -3.42 -14.81
CA THR A 157 7.61 -4.06 -13.92
C THR A 157 8.24 -5.28 -14.61
N ASP A 158 9.56 -5.31 -14.68
CA ASP A 158 10.31 -6.46 -15.16
C ASP A 158 10.30 -7.56 -14.09
N PRO A 159 9.90 -8.82 -14.42
CA PRO A 159 9.80 -9.91 -13.45
C PRO A 159 11.13 -10.28 -12.79
N GLN A 160 12.25 -10.21 -13.51
CA GLN A 160 13.56 -10.50 -12.96
C GLN A 160 13.98 -9.40 -11.98
N LEU A 161 13.83 -8.13 -12.38
CA LEU A 161 14.13 -7.00 -11.50
C LEU A 161 13.22 -6.99 -10.26
N ALA A 162 11.95 -7.42 -10.38
CA ALA A 162 11.05 -7.56 -9.23
C ALA A 162 11.60 -8.56 -8.21
N ARG A 163 12.07 -9.72 -8.65
CA ARG A 163 12.70 -10.73 -7.79
C ARG A 163 13.96 -10.19 -7.12
N GLU A 164 14.85 -9.60 -7.90
CA GLU A 164 16.10 -9.01 -7.38
C GLU A 164 15.82 -7.89 -6.36
N PHE A 165 14.78 -7.09 -6.61
CA PHE A 165 14.35 -6.03 -5.70
C PHE A 165 13.84 -6.59 -4.37
N VAL A 166 12.94 -7.57 -4.40
CA VAL A 166 12.41 -8.23 -3.18
C VAL A 166 13.54 -8.87 -2.38
N ASP A 167 14.42 -9.63 -3.04
CA ASP A 167 15.56 -10.31 -2.38
C ASP A 167 16.54 -9.29 -1.77
N SER A 168 16.75 -8.15 -2.43
CA SER A 168 17.68 -7.11 -1.98
C SER A 168 17.12 -6.24 -0.86
N THR A 169 15.80 -6.01 -0.83
CA THR A 169 15.18 -5.07 0.11
C THR A 169 14.57 -5.75 1.32
N GLY A 170 14.03 -6.95 1.17
CA GLY A 170 13.32 -7.68 2.21
C GLY A 170 11.93 -7.13 2.53
N ILE A 171 11.26 -6.51 1.56
CA ILE A 171 9.88 -6.02 1.68
C ILE A 171 8.87 -7.16 1.85
N ASP A 172 7.70 -6.83 2.37
CA ASP A 172 6.59 -7.78 2.59
C ASP A 172 5.60 -7.81 1.42
N ALA A 173 5.53 -6.72 0.65
CA ALA A 173 4.67 -6.58 -0.53
C ALA A 173 5.32 -5.71 -1.60
N LEU A 174 4.98 -5.96 -2.87
CA LEU A 174 5.46 -5.19 -4.01
C LEU A 174 4.28 -4.72 -4.86
N ALA A 175 4.15 -3.41 -5.01
CA ALA A 175 3.28 -2.80 -6.01
C ALA A 175 3.96 -2.88 -7.39
N VAL A 176 3.21 -3.36 -8.40
CA VAL A 176 3.75 -3.62 -9.74
C VAL A 176 2.92 -2.93 -10.81
N ALA A 177 3.61 -2.47 -11.85
CA ALA A 177 3.00 -1.90 -13.05
C ALA A 177 2.83 -3.00 -14.12
N ILE A 178 1.58 -3.26 -14.48
CA ILE A 178 1.19 -4.25 -15.51
C ILE A 178 0.17 -3.66 -16.50
N GLY A 179 0.11 -2.33 -16.64
CA GLY A 179 -0.89 -1.61 -17.41
C GLY A 179 -2.02 -1.01 -16.54
N ASN A 180 -1.91 -1.12 -15.23
CA ASN A 180 -2.72 -0.39 -14.26
C ASN A 180 -2.33 1.10 -14.26
N ALA A 181 -3.26 1.96 -13.87
CA ALA A 181 -3.03 3.39 -13.79
C ALA A 181 -3.83 4.01 -12.63
N HIS A 182 -3.29 5.08 -12.07
CA HIS A 182 -3.99 5.91 -11.11
C HIS A 182 -5.10 6.72 -11.79
N GLY A 183 -6.18 6.97 -11.05
CA GLY A 183 -7.28 7.80 -11.50
C GLY A 183 -8.11 7.15 -12.60
N LYS A 184 -8.62 7.99 -13.53
CA LYS A 184 -9.53 7.54 -14.58
C LYS A 184 -8.76 7.05 -15.80
N TYR A 185 -9.02 5.80 -16.21
CA TYR A 185 -8.47 5.27 -17.47
C TYR A 185 -8.99 6.07 -18.68
N LYS A 186 -8.09 6.37 -19.63
CA LYS A 186 -8.43 7.06 -20.88
C LYS A 186 -9.04 6.13 -21.96
N GLY A 187 -9.10 4.85 -21.66
CA GLY A 187 -9.64 3.80 -22.53
C GLY A 187 -9.91 2.52 -21.75
N GLU A 188 -10.14 1.43 -22.45
CA GLU A 188 -10.30 0.12 -21.82
C GLU A 188 -8.95 -0.35 -21.22
N PRO A 189 -8.90 -0.72 -19.93
CA PRO A 189 -7.67 -1.22 -19.29
C PRO A 189 -7.19 -2.51 -19.98
N LYS A 190 -5.89 -2.55 -20.29
CA LYS A 190 -5.23 -3.75 -20.82
C LYS A 190 -4.16 -4.18 -19.82
N LEU A 191 -4.54 -5.08 -18.92
CA LEU A 191 -3.66 -5.59 -17.88
C LEU A 191 -2.89 -6.81 -18.38
N ASP A 192 -1.57 -6.82 -18.17
CA ASP A 192 -0.67 -7.93 -18.49
C ASP A 192 -0.68 -8.99 -17.37
N PHE A 193 -1.73 -9.81 -17.36
CA PHE A 193 -1.85 -10.91 -16.39
C PHE A 193 -0.76 -11.99 -16.52
N PRO A 194 -0.24 -12.34 -17.73
CA PRO A 194 0.92 -13.24 -17.84
C PRO A 194 2.13 -12.71 -17.10
N ARG A 195 2.44 -11.42 -17.21
CA ARG A 195 3.52 -10.75 -16.45
C ARG A 195 3.27 -10.81 -14.95
N LEU A 196 2.05 -10.54 -14.51
CA LEU A 196 1.69 -10.63 -13.09
C LEU A 196 1.90 -12.04 -12.52
N ASP A 197 1.54 -13.08 -13.30
CA ASP A 197 1.76 -14.48 -12.91
C ASP A 197 3.26 -14.83 -12.82
N GLU A 198 4.07 -14.29 -13.73
CA GLU A 198 5.54 -14.47 -13.71
C GLU A 198 6.16 -13.79 -12.49
N ILE A 199 5.76 -12.55 -12.17
CA ILE A 199 6.24 -11.84 -10.96
C ILE A 199 5.83 -12.58 -9.68
N GLY A 200 4.65 -13.19 -9.66
CA GLY A 200 4.09 -13.87 -8.48
C GLY A 200 4.70 -15.24 -8.16
N ARG A 201 5.58 -15.76 -9.03
CA ARG A 201 6.28 -17.06 -8.87
C ARG A 201 7.56 -16.94 -8.09
#